data_e498525156c6d84f91bb907147028061
#
_entry.id   e498525156c6d84f91bb907147028061
#
_cell.length_a   1.000
_cell.length_b   1.000
_cell.length_c   1.000
_cell.angle_alpha   90.00
_cell.angle_beta   90.00
_cell.angle_gamma   90.00
#
_symmetry.space_group_name_H-M   'P 1'
#
loop_
_entity.id
_entity.type
_entity.pdbx_description
1 polymer ?
#
loop_
_entity_poly.entity_id
_entity_poly.type
_entity_poly.pdbx_seq_one_letter_code
_entity_poly.pdbx_strand_id
1 'polypeptide(L)'
;MNENTHQITPKQGGRIARQARAAAATIAFAVGVAGAGVLGSGTGVQAGENFRVLMTADQAAYWRFVTDGVMGGVSRGKLSFESSDDIDFARLTGNVSTANNGGFIQLRAGISMAGLTAGGAGLDGIRILSRGNGETYFVHLRTRDNRRPWHYYSASFTAGDDWRETTLPFDSFRHSAGLSPASPRPQDIVSIGIVAYGRNHRVDLSVAAITLY
;
A
#
# COMPACT_ATOMS: atom_id res chain seq x y z
N MET A 1 43.28 -44.66 47.01
CA MET A 1 42.58 -43.42 47.13
C MET A 1 43.00 -42.56 45.94
N ASN A 2 42.25 -42.62 44.86
CA ASN A 2 42.45 -41.85 43.60
C ASN A 2 41.16 -41.13 43.26
N GLU A 3 41.13 -39.84 43.54
CA GLU A 3 40.08 -38.96 43.11
C GLU A 3 40.37 -38.47 41.69
N ASN A 4 39.53 -38.87 40.75
CA ASN A 4 39.62 -38.49 39.36
C ASN A 4 38.60 -37.35 39.12
N THR A 5 39.05 -36.11 39.21
CA THR A 5 38.27 -34.92 38.98
C THR A 5 38.14 -34.70 37.45
N HIS A 6 36.99 -35.01 36.88
CA HIS A 6 36.65 -34.66 35.49
C HIS A 6 36.28 -33.19 35.42
N GLN A 7 37.10 -32.38 34.81
CA GLN A 7 36.77 -31.03 34.38
C GLN A 7 35.90 -31.06 33.12
N ILE A 8 34.69 -30.59 33.23
CA ILE A 8 33.80 -30.39 32.08
C ILE A 8 33.98 -28.94 31.58
N THR A 9 34.60 -28.80 30.43
CA THR A 9 34.67 -27.51 29.70
C THR A 9 33.35 -27.19 29.06
N PRO A 10 32.78 -25.96 29.21
CA PRO A 10 31.58 -25.59 28.51
C PRO A 10 31.88 -25.24 27.04
N LYS A 11 31.25 -25.98 26.14
CA LYS A 11 31.22 -25.68 24.71
C LYS A 11 30.55 -24.31 24.48
N GLN A 12 31.32 -23.36 23.99
CA GLN A 12 30.79 -22.10 23.47
C GLN A 12 29.96 -22.37 22.20
N GLY A 13 28.63 -22.39 22.37
CA GLY A 13 27.67 -22.34 21.26
C GLY A 13 27.57 -20.93 20.72
N GLY A 14 28.30 -20.64 19.65
CA GLY A 14 28.18 -19.38 18.94
C GLY A 14 26.74 -19.19 18.42
N ARG A 15 25.97 -18.31 19.03
CA ARG A 15 24.70 -17.78 18.48
C ARG A 15 25.05 -16.86 17.33
N ILE A 16 25.02 -17.42 16.13
CA ILE A 16 24.95 -16.61 14.90
C ILE A 16 23.55 -15.97 14.88
N ALA A 17 23.48 -14.75 15.37
CA ALA A 17 22.32 -13.90 15.16
C ALA A 17 22.22 -13.59 13.66
N ARG A 18 21.43 -14.35 12.91
CA ARG A 18 20.99 -13.98 11.57
C ARG A 18 20.08 -12.76 11.71
N GLN A 19 20.66 -11.59 11.58
CA GLN A 19 19.90 -10.37 11.29
C GLN A 19 19.31 -10.54 9.87
N ALA A 20 18.09 -11.01 9.80
CA ALA A 20 17.28 -10.92 8.59
C ALA A 20 16.98 -9.43 8.36
N ARG A 21 17.84 -8.76 7.60
CA ARG A 21 17.49 -7.49 6.96
C ARG A 21 16.38 -7.79 5.99
N ALA A 22 15.13 -7.54 6.37
CA ALA A 22 14.00 -7.51 5.46
C ALA A 22 14.26 -6.35 4.49
N ALA A 23 14.78 -6.64 3.32
CA ALA A 23 14.80 -5.70 2.21
C ALA A 23 13.36 -5.30 1.94
N ALA A 24 13.03 -4.03 2.16
CA ALA A 24 11.73 -3.50 1.81
C ALA A 24 11.65 -3.49 0.28
N ALA A 25 10.91 -4.43 -0.30
CA ALA A 25 10.60 -4.41 -1.71
C ALA A 25 9.77 -3.14 -1.99
N THR A 26 10.23 -2.32 -2.91
CA THR A 26 9.58 -1.07 -3.32
C THR A 26 9.00 -1.28 -4.71
N ILE A 27 7.74 -0.93 -4.91
CA ILE A 27 7.14 -0.93 -6.26
C ILE A 27 7.86 0.13 -7.08
N ALA A 28 8.56 -0.31 -8.13
CA ALA A 28 8.95 0.56 -9.22
C ALA A 28 7.76 0.62 -10.18
N PHE A 29 7.17 1.81 -10.35
CA PHE A 29 6.13 1.98 -11.35
C PHE A 29 6.74 1.71 -12.73
N ALA A 30 6.34 0.62 -13.38
CA ALA A 30 6.72 0.37 -14.75
C ALA A 30 6.02 1.41 -15.65
N VAL A 31 6.81 2.16 -16.41
CA VAL A 31 6.30 3.09 -17.43
C VAL A 31 5.71 2.25 -18.56
N GLY A 32 4.44 1.95 -18.49
CA GLY A 32 3.68 1.38 -19.60
C GLY A 32 3.32 2.49 -20.59
N VAL A 33 4.21 2.79 -21.53
CA VAL A 33 3.89 3.65 -22.67
C VAL A 33 2.99 2.84 -23.60
N ALA A 34 1.68 3.01 -23.52
CA ALA A 34 0.76 2.57 -24.56
C ALA A 34 0.88 3.54 -25.73
N GLY A 35 1.86 3.30 -26.60
CA GLY A 35 2.04 4.04 -27.84
C GLY A 35 1.01 3.61 -28.87
N ALA A 36 -0.05 4.41 -29.09
CA ALA A 36 -0.80 4.39 -30.33
C ALA A 36 -0.31 5.58 -31.17
N GLY A 37 0.53 5.29 -32.16
CA GLY A 37 1.02 6.28 -33.10
C GLY A 37 -0.10 6.83 -33.99
N VAL A 38 -0.30 8.15 -33.97
CA VAL A 38 -0.86 8.90 -35.09
C VAL A 38 0.00 10.14 -35.27
N LEU A 39 0.62 10.23 -36.44
CA LEU A 39 1.30 11.43 -36.91
C LEU A 39 0.28 12.51 -37.20
N GLY A 40 0.24 13.55 -36.38
CA GLY A 40 -0.55 14.75 -36.59
C GLY A 40 0.20 15.94 -36.00
N SER A 41 0.68 16.84 -36.85
CA SER A 41 1.32 18.09 -36.46
C SER A 41 0.28 19.02 -35.82
N GLY A 42 0.37 19.22 -34.52
CA GLY A 42 -0.49 20.17 -33.78
C GLY A 42 0.16 20.43 -32.42
N THR A 43 0.27 21.71 -32.06
CA THR A 43 0.76 22.22 -30.80
C THR A 43 0.14 21.46 -29.61
N GLY A 44 0.83 20.40 -29.18
CA GLY A 44 0.35 19.49 -28.16
C GLY A 44 0.59 20.05 -26.76
N VAL A 45 -0.48 20.31 -26.04
CA VAL A 45 -0.47 20.23 -24.58
C VAL A 45 -0.07 18.77 -24.26
N GLN A 46 1.12 18.56 -23.71
CA GLN A 46 1.52 17.24 -23.22
C GLN A 46 0.58 16.87 -22.07
N ALA A 47 -0.33 15.93 -22.33
CA ALA A 47 -1.09 15.28 -21.28
C ALA A 47 -0.08 14.60 -20.35
N GLY A 48 -0.12 14.93 -19.06
CA GLY A 48 0.78 14.38 -18.05
C GLY A 48 0.82 12.86 -18.13
N GLU A 49 2.02 12.29 -18.01
CA GLU A 49 2.20 10.84 -18.02
C GLU A 49 1.46 10.22 -16.82
N ASN A 50 0.50 9.33 -17.10
CA ASN A 50 -0.20 8.57 -16.07
C ASN A 50 0.63 7.32 -15.73
N PHE A 51 0.95 7.15 -14.46
CA PHE A 51 1.66 5.96 -13.97
C PHE A 51 0.67 4.99 -13.35
N ARG A 52 0.54 3.81 -13.94
CA ARG A 52 -0.44 2.80 -13.54
C ARG A 52 0.23 1.54 -13.00
N VAL A 53 -0.20 1.10 -11.81
CA VAL A 53 0.11 -0.21 -11.24
C VAL A 53 -1.10 -1.11 -11.38
N LEU A 54 -0.93 -2.24 -12.07
CA LEU A 54 -1.93 -3.30 -12.15
C LEU A 54 -1.73 -4.25 -10.96
N MET A 55 -2.83 -4.79 -10.43
CA MET A 55 -2.80 -5.74 -9.32
C MET A 55 -2.72 -7.19 -9.82
N THR A 56 -1.68 -7.48 -10.58
CA THR A 56 -1.40 -8.80 -11.14
C THR A 56 -0.68 -9.71 -10.15
N ALA A 57 -0.67 -11.01 -10.38
CA ALA A 57 -0.07 -11.99 -9.47
C ALA A 57 1.45 -11.79 -9.28
N ASP A 58 2.17 -11.31 -10.30
CA ASP A 58 3.60 -10.98 -10.22
C ASP A 58 3.87 -9.76 -9.33
N GLN A 59 2.89 -8.88 -9.13
CA GLN A 59 2.98 -7.74 -8.22
C GLN A 59 2.76 -8.13 -6.76
N ALA A 60 2.29 -9.35 -6.47
CA ALA A 60 1.97 -9.80 -5.11
C ALA A 60 3.14 -9.65 -4.12
N ALA A 61 4.38 -9.84 -4.59
CA ALA A 61 5.58 -9.72 -3.75
C ALA A 61 5.81 -8.31 -3.17
N TYR A 62 5.26 -7.28 -3.80
CA TYR A 62 5.38 -5.88 -3.36
C TYR A 62 4.33 -5.47 -2.34
N TRP A 63 3.20 -6.21 -2.28
CA TRP A 63 2.07 -5.91 -1.41
C TRP A 63 2.11 -6.76 -0.15
N ARG A 64 1.85 -6.14 0.98
CA ARG A 64 1.78 -6.81 2.28
C ARG A 64 0.39 -6.64 2.87
N PHE A 65 -0.14 -7.76 3.37
CA PHE A 65 -1.32 -7.73 4.22
C PHE A 65 -0.90 -7.36 5.66
N VAL A 66 -1.55 -6.37 6.23
CA VAL A 66 -1.29 -5.90 7.60
C VAL A 66 -2.62 -5.71 8.32
N THR A 67 -2.69 -6.15 9.56
CA THR A 67 -3.85 -5.96 10.45
C THR A 67 -3.43 -5.21 11.71
N ASP A 68 -4.42 -4.77 12.47
CA ASP A 68 -4.25 -4.22 13.81
C ASP A 68 -3.67 -5.23 14.83
N GLY A 69 -3.55 -6.50 14.47
CA GLY A 69 -2.86 -7.52 15.26
C GLY A 69 -1.42 -7.13 15.63
N VAL A 70 -0.76 -6.26 14.84
CA VAL A 70 0.56 -5.68 15.18
C VAL A 70 0.53 -4.79 16.43
N MET A 71 -0.66 -4.39 16.88
CA MET A 71 -0.91 -3.55 18.07
C MET A 71 -1.79 -4.25 19.12
N GLY A 72 -2.07 -5.56 18.96
CA GLY A 72 -2.93 -6.33 19.86
C GLY A 72 -4.42 -6.30 19.48
N GLY A 73 -4.79 -5.73 18.33
CA GLY A 73 -6.15 -5.77 17.80
C GLY A 73 -6.55 -7.17 17.32
N VAL A 74 -7.83 -7.35 17.07
CA VAL A 74 -8.43 -8.67 16.75
C VAL A 74 -9.07 -8.75 15.36
N SER A 75 -8.86 -7.76 14.50
CA SER A 75 -9.31 -7.81 13.10
C SER A 75 -8.70 -9.00 12.38
N ARG A 76 -9.49 -9.66 11.51
CA ARG A 76 -9.09 -10.85 10.76
C ARG A 76 -9.35 -10.64 9.29
N GLY A 77 -8.48 -11.19 8.45
CA GLY A 77 -8.68 -11.12 7.01
C GLY A 77 -7.57 -11.79 6.22
N LYS A 78 -7.64 -11.63 4.92
CA LYS A 78 -6.62 -12.11 3.99
C LYS A 78 -6.52 -11.18 2.78
N LEU A 79 -5.38 -11.23 2.12
CA LEU A 79 -5.12 -10.65 0.81
C LEU A 79 -4.87 -11.80 -0.16
N SER A 80 -5.57 -11.81 -1.30
CA SER A 80 -5.34 -12.73 -2.41
C SER A 80 -5.19 -11.92 -3.72
N PHE A 81 -4.50 -12.53 -4.69
CA PHE A 81 -4.44 -12.02 -6.07
C PHE A 81 -5.23 -12.99 -6.93
N GLU A 82 -6.20 -12.48 -7.64
CA GLU A 82 -7.22 -13.25 -8.36
C GLU A 82 -7.39 -12.66 -9.76
N SER A 83 -7.96 -13.45 -10.69
CA SER A 83 -8.35 -13.02 -12.03
C SER A 83 -9.78 -13.47 -12.31
N SER A 84 -10.60 -12.59 -12.88
CA SER A 84 -11.96 -12.87 -13.31
C SER A 84 -12.33 -11.92 -14.45
N ASP A 85 -12.99 -12.45 -15.50
CA ASP A 85 -13.41 -11.67 -16.66
C ASP A 85 -12.27 -10.85 -17.31
N ASP A 86 -11.09 -11.49 -17.44
CA ASP A 86 -9.85 -10.90 -17.95
C ASP A 86 -9.33 -9.70 -17.15
N ILE A 87 -9.79 -9.54 -15.91
CA ILE A 87 -9.31 -8.52 -14.98
C ILE A 87 -8.56 -9.19 -13.83
N ASP A 88 -7.27 -8.83 -13.69
CA ASP A 88 -6.48 -9.18 -12.52
C ASP A 88 -6.71 -8.19 -11.39
N PHE A 89 -6.83 -8.66 -10.15
CA PHE A 89 -7.06 -7.81 -9.01
C PHE A 89 -6.51 -8.38 -7.69
N ALA A 90 -6.16 -7.49 -6.79
CA ALA A 90 -5.93 -7.83 -5.39
C ALA A 90 -7.25 -7.80 -4.63
N ARG A 91 -7.59 -8.86 -3.89
CA ARG A 91 -8.80 -8.94 -3.08
C ARG A 91 -8.47 -8.97 -1.60
N LEU A 92 -9.02 -7.99 -0.88
CA LEU A 92 -8.95 -7.84 0.57
C LEU A 92 -10.28 -8.29 1.17
N THR A 93 -10.26 -9.36 1.96
CA THR A 93 -11.48 -9.86 2.63
C THR A 93 -11.24 -10.05 4.11
N GLY A 94 -12.31 -9.90 4.92
CA GLY A 94 -12.22 -10.14 6.35
C GLY A 94 -13.26 -9.41 7.17
N ASN A 95 -12.93 -9.19 8.45
CA ASN A 95 -13.74 -8.44 9.39
C ASN A 95 -12.84 -7.49 10.18
N VAL A 96 -13.18 -6.21 10.16
CA VAL A 96 -12.60 -5.21 11.04
C VAL A 96 -13.31 -5.25 12.37
N SER A 97 -12.53 -5.20 13.45
CA SER A 97 -13.03 -5.09 14.82
C SER A 97 -12.27 -3.99 15.56
N THR A 98 -13.00 -3.11 16.22
CA THR A 98 -12.43 -2.04 17.05
C THR A 98 -12.07 -2.49 18.47
N ALA A 99 -12.30 -3.75 18.81
CA ALA A 99 -11.90 -4.31 20.10
C ALA A 99 -10.37 -4.25 20.29
N ASN A 100 -9.93 -4.12 21.54
CA ASN A 100 -8.53 -4.03 21.93
C ASN A 100 -7.76 -2.86 21.28
N ASN A 101 -8.42 -1.72 21.08
CA ASN A 101 -7.87 -0.56 20.37
C ASN A 101 -7.39 -0.86 18.94
N GLY A 102 -7.99 -1.92 18.32
CA GLY A 102 -7.78 -2.27 16.93
C GLY A 102 -8.66 -1.42 16.00
N GLY A 103 -8.89 -1.93 14.80
CA GLY A 103 -9.85 -1.34 13.88
C GLY A 103 -9.38 -1.20 12.45
N PHE A 104 -8.44 -2.05 11.96
CA PHE A 104 -8.09 -2.04 10.54
C PHE A 104 -7.58 -3.37 10.00
N ILE A 105 -7.79 -3.55 8.70
CA ILE A 105 -7.02 -4.43 7.83
C ILE A 105 -6.63 -3.66 6.57
N GLN A 106 -5.46 -3.94 6.01
CA GLN A 106 -4.96 -3.23 4.84
C GLN A 106 -4.06 -4.09 3.95
N LEU A 107 -4.04 -3.75 2.65
CA LEU A 107 -2.93 -4.06 1.76
C LEU A 107 -2.05 -2.82 1.64
N ARG A 108 -0.72 -3.01 1.72
CA ARG A 108 0.23 -1.91 1.77
C ARG A 108 1.47 -2.23 0.94
N ALA A 109 1.97 -1.20 0.21
CA ALA A 109 3.22 -1.27 -0.52
C ALA A 109 4.10 -0.05 -0.26
N GLY A 110 5.42 -0.24 -0.37
CA GLY A 110 6.37 0.86 -0.53
C GLY A 110 6.29 1.41 -1.95
N ILE A 111 6.47 2.71 -2.12
CA ILE A 111 6.49 3.38 -3.42
C ILE A 111 7.76 4.22 -3.53
N SER A 112 8.36 4.27 -4.72
CA SER A 112 9.40 5.25 -5.04
C SER A 112 8.85 6.25 -6.04
N MET A 113 8.66 7.49 -5.59
CA MET A 113 8.18 8.60 -6.42
C MET A 113 9.31 9.36 -7.10
N ALA A 114 10.58 9.10 -6.71
CA ALA A 114 11.72 9.90 -7.14
C ALA A 114 11.93 9.92 -8.68
N GLY A 115 11.64 8.81 -9.37
CA GLY A 115 11.72 8.76 -10.83
C GLY A 115 10.51 9.40 -11.53
N LEU A 116 9.35 9.40 -10.88
CA LEU A 116 8.09 9.87 -11.46
C LEU A 116 7.98 11.40 -11.46
N THR A 117 8.60 12.05 -10.49
CA THR A 117 8.57 13.52 -10.32
C THR A 117 9.80 14.20 -10.87
N ALA A 118 10.88 13.46 -11.21
CA ALA A 118 12.12 14.01 -11.75
C ALA A 118 11.95 14.68 -13.12
N GLY A 119 10.91 14.30 -13.88
CA GLY A 119 10.57 14.89 -15.18
C GLY A 119 9.74 16.17 -15.12
N GLY A 120 9.46 16.71 -13.92
CA GLY A 120 8.62 17.90 -13.74
C GLY A 120 7.12 17.64 -13.98
N ALA A 121 6.69 16.39 -14.13
CA ALA A 121 5.29 16.02 -14.23
C ALA A 121 4.58 16.38 -12.92
N GLY A 122 3.66 17.32 -12.98
CA GLY A 122 2.71 17.57 -11.89
C GLY A 122 1.85 16.32 -11.74
N LEU A 123 1.89 15.69 -10.55
CA LEU A 123 0.96 14.63 -10.21
C LEU A 123 -0.11 15.24 -9.30
N ASP A 124 -1.36 15.14 -9.71
CA ASP A 124 -2.49 15.80 -9.04
C ASP A 124 -3.23 14.86 -8.08
N GLY A 125 -3.08 13.54 -8.26
CA GLY A 125 -3.81 12.60 -7.42
C GLY A 125 -3.62 11.12 -7.77
N ILE A 126 -4.57 10.34 -7.24
CA ILE A 126 -4.64 8.88 -7.39
C ILE A 126 -6.00 8.51 -7.96
N ARG A 127 -6.05 7.61 -8.96
CA ARG A 127 -7.25 6.91 -9.38
C ARG A 127 -7.16 5.46 -8.95
N ILE A 128 -8.27 4.91 -8.50
CA ILE A 128 -8.39 3.51 -8.07
C ILE A 128 -9.50 2.84 -8.85
N LEU A 129 -9.19 1.79 -9.60
CA LEU A 129 -10.18 0.91 -10.19
C LEU A 129 -10.53 -0.18 -9.18
N SER A 130 -11.75 -0.15 -8.64
CA SER A 130 -12.16 -1.05 -7.57
C SER A 130 -13.61 -1.48 -7.68
N ARG A 131 -13.95 -2.61 -7.03
CA ARG A 131 -15.30 -3.04 -6.69
C ARG A 131 -15.31 -3.62 -5.28
N GLY A 132 -16.48 -3.68 -4.62
CA GLY A 132 -16.57 -4.20 -3.26
C GLY A 132 -18.02 -4.37 -2.81
N ASN A 133 -18.21 -4.37 -1.50
CA ASN A 133 -19.49 -4.65 -0.84
C ASN A 133 -20.27 -3.40 -0.42
N GLY A 134 -20.06 -2.26 -1.07
CA GLY A 134 -20.75 -1.00 -0.77
C GLY A 134 -20.17 -0.23 0.42
N GLU A 135 -19.11 -0.75 1.03
CA GLU A 135 -18.47 -0.15 2.20
C GLU A 135 -17.54 1.00 1.82
N THR A 136 -17.26 1.85 2.80
CA THR A 136 -16.25 2.90 2.69
C THR A 136 -14.87 2.35 3.04
N TYR A 137 -13.93 2.59 2.14
CA TYR A 137 -12.51 2.26 2.27
C TYR A 137 -11.66 3.52 2.20
N PHE A 138 -10.38 3.40 2.53
CA PHE A 138 -9.47 4.54 2.60
C PHE A 138 -8.18 4.25 1.84
N VAL A 139 -7.60 5.32 1.27
CA VAL A 139 -6.21 5.33 0.83
C VAL A 139 -5.40 6.05 1.90
N HIS A 140 -4.39 5.36 2.43
CA HIS A 140 -3.43 5.94 3.33
C HIS A 140 -2.10 6.15 2.61
N LEU A 141 -1.62 7.38 2.57
CA LEU A 141 -0.32 7.75 2.02
C LEU A 141 0.63 8.12 3.17
N ARG A 142 1.83 7.58 3.13
CA ARG A 142 2.88 8.00 4.03
C ARG A 142 3.99 8.71 3.26
N THR A 143 4.47 9.80 3.83
CA THR A 143 5.59 10.57 3.31
C THR A 143 6.84 10.35 4.16
N ARG A 144 7.99 10.81 3.67
CA ARG A 144 9.26 10.75 4.42
C ARG A 144 9.18 11.46 5.77
N ASP A 145 8.31 12.47 5.88
CA ASP A 145 8.13 13.26 7.10
C ASP A 145 7.24 12.56 8.14
N ASN A 146 6.50 11.52 7.76
CA ASN A 146 5.67 10.75 8.66
C ASN A 146 6.51 9.82 9.55
N ARG A 147 7.11 10.35 10.59
CA ARG A 147 8.06 9.64 11.49
C ARG A 147 7.39 8.62 12.40
N ARG A 148 6.09 8.78 12.70
CA ARG A 148 5.36 7.88 13.58
C ARG A 148 4.49 6.91 12.78
N PRO A 149 4.26 5.65 13.22
CA PRO A 149 3.46 4.66 12.50
C PRO A 149 2.04 5.12 12.19
N TRP A 150 1.45 5.94 13.04
CA TRP A 150 0.08 6.47 12.92
C TRP A 150 -0.01 7.83 12.21
N HIS A 151 1.09 8.35 11.68
CA HIS A 151 1.10 9.53 10.82
C HIS A 151 0.96 9.10 9.37
N TYR A 152 -0.11 9.53 8.73
CA TYR A 152 -0.42 9.29 7.32
C TYR A 152 -1.40 10.36 6.83
N TYR A 153 -1.52 10.46 5.53
CA TYR A 153 -2.59 11.20 4.86
C TYR A 153 -3.67 10.22 4.41
N SER A 154 -4.93 10.58 4.58
CA SER A 154 -6.08 9.72 4.31
C SER A 154 -7.09 10.40 3.41
N ALA A 155 -7.58 9.69 2.40
CA ALA A 155 -8.78 10.01 1.64
C ALA A 155 -9.67 8.76 1.56
N SER A 156 -10.99 8.95 1.54
CA SER A 156 -11.97 7.86 1.51
C SER A 156 -12.56 7.69 0.13
N PHE A 157 -12.99 6.45 -0.16
CA PHE A 157 -13.80 6.10 -1.33
C PHE A 157 -14.78 4.99 -0.98
N THR A 158 -15.87 4.88 -1.76
CA THR A 158 -16.84 3.79 -1.61
C THR A 158 -16.67 2.82 -2.77
N ALA A 159 -16.58 1.52 -2.48
CA ALA A 159 -16.50 0.46 -3.50
C ALA A 159 -17.83 -0.28 -3.58
N GLY A 160 -18.61 -0.01 -4.62
CA GLY A 160 -19.83 -0.75 -4.95
C GLY A 160 -19.53 -2.11 -5.59
N ASP A 161 -20.57 -2.83 -6.01
CA ASP A 161 -20.50 -4.17 -6.57
C ASP A 161 -19.94 -4.21 -8.01
N ASP A 162 -19.99 -3.09 -8.74
CA ASP A 162 -19.43 -2.95 -10.08
C ASP A 162 -18.01 -2.36 -10.05
N TRP A 163 -17.20 -2.72 -11.05
CA TRP A 163 -15.92 -2.08 -11.29
C TRP A 163 -16.10 -0.60 -11.62
N ARG A 164 -15.50 0.25 -10.78
CA ARG A 164 -15.54 1.71 -10.93
C ARG A 164 -14.21 2.34 -10.63
N GLU A 165 -13.82 3.31 -11.46
CA GLU A 165 -12.69 4.17 -11.17
C GLU A 165 -13.12 5.33 -10.27
N THR A 166 -12.40 5.50 -9.15
CA THR A 166 -12.58 6.63 -8.22
C THR A 166 -11.35 7.50 -8.26
N THR A 167 -11.53 8.80 -8.43
CA THR A 167 -10.47 9.81 -8.45
C THR A 167 -10.33 10.44 -7.06
N LEU A 168 -9.10 10.48 -6.55
CA LEU A 168 -8.74 11.06 -5.27
C LEU A 168 -7.61 12.08 -5.48
N PRO A 169 -7.93 13.38 -5.66
CA PRO A 169 -6.93 14.44 -5.76
C PRO A 169 -6.10 14.53 -4.48
N PHE A 170 -4.83 14.90 -4.56
CA PHE A 170 -3.98 15.01 -3.35
C PHE A 170 -4.49 16.04 -2.35
N ASP A 171 -5.20 17.06 -2.79
CA ASP A 171 -5.83 18.05 -1.91
C ASP A 171 -7.04 17.52 -1.14
N SER A 172 -7.59 16.35 -1.53
CA SER A 172 -8.64 15.65 -0.78
C SER A 172 -8.10 14.87 0.43
N PHE A 173 -6.80 14.59 0.47
CA PHE A 173 -6.17 13.88 1.58
C PHE A 173 -5.98 14.79 2.79
N ARG A 174 -6.18 14.24 3.97
CA ARG A 174 -5.98 14.95 5.26
C ARG A 174 -4.99 14.20 6.11
N HIS A 175 -4.09 14.94 6.77
CA HIS A 175 -3.13 14.35 7.69
C HIS A 175 -3.82 13.85 8.97
N SER A 176 -3.55 12.61 9.37
CA SER A 176 -4.20 11.93 10.51
C SER A 176 -4.04 12.65 11.85
N ALA A 177 -2.98 13.43 12.04
CA ALA A 177 -2.71 14.22 13.23
C ALA A 177 -2.89 15.74 13.00
N GLY A 178 -3.48 16.16 11.88
CA GLY A 178 -3.69 17.57 11.57
C GLY A 178 -2.39 18.38 11.39
N LEU A 179 -1.26 17.72 11.08
CA LEU A 179 0.03 18.37 10.93
C LEU A 179 0.19 19.01 9.53
N SER A 180 1.13 19.93 9.41
CA SER A 180 1.54 20.53 8.15
C SER A 180 2.60 19.68 7.42
N PRO A 181 2.58 19.63 6.06
CA PRO A 181 1.58 20.24 5.18
C PRO A 181 0.20 19.56 5.28
N ALA A 182 -0.87 20.29 4.97
CA ALA A 182 -2.24 19.77 5.06
C ALA A 182 -2.52 18.63 4.08
N SER A 183 -1.86 18.64 2.90
CA SER A 183 -1.94 17.63 1.85
C SER A 183 -0.57 17.02 1.57
N PRO A 184 -0.50 15.75 1.10
CA PRO A 184 0.78 15.12 0.79
C PRO A 184 1.43 15.77 -0.44
N ARG A 185 2.73 15.97 -0.39
CA ARG A 185 3.52 16.35 -1.58
C ARG A 185 3.89 15.06 -2.33
N PRO A 186 3.57 14.93 -3.63
CA PRO A 186 3.79 13.68 -4.39
C PRO A 186 5.21 13.14 -4.27
N GLN A 187 6.23 13.98 -4.40
CA GLN A 187 7.64 13.60 -4.35
C GLN A 187 8.10 13.02 -3.00
N ASP A 188 7.34 13.26 -1.94
CA ASP A 188 7.66 12.78 -0.59
C ASP A 188 6.96 11.48 -0.23
N ILE A 189 6.04 11.00 -1.08
CA ILE A 189 5.28 9.77 -0.82
C ILE A 189 6.22 8.56 -0.91
N VAL A 190 6.22 7.73 0.12
CA VAL A 190 7.05 6.52 0.23
C VAL A 190 6.24 5.24 0.45
N SER A 191 4.94 5.35 0.69
CA SER A 191 4.08 4.18 0.89
C SER A 191 2.63 4.51 0.61
N ILE A 192 1.93 3.54 0.01
CA ILE A 192 0.48 3.53 -0.17
C ILE A 192 -0.12 2.34 0.56
N GLY A 193 -1.28 2.54 1.20
CA GLY A 193 -2.10 1.49 1.77
C GLY A 193 -3.56 1.66 1.33
N ILE A 194 -4.23 0.56 1.01
CA ILE A 194 -5.68 0.52 0.83
C ILE A 194 -6.25 -0.15 2.08
N VAL A 195 -7.14 0.53 2.77
CA VAL A 195 -7.46 0.24 4.17
C VAL A 195 -8.96 0.15 4.40
N ALA A 196 -9.38 -0.91 5.06
CA ALA A 196 -10.67 -0.98 5.75
C ALA A 196 -10.44 -0.60 7.22
N TYR A 197 -11.14 0.43 7.74
CA TYR A 197 -10.74 1.09 8.96
C TYR A 197 -11.91 1.69 9.75
N GLY A 198 -11.73 1.77 11.07
CA GLY A 198 -12.41 2.73 11.96
C GLY A 198 -13.73 2.26 12.58
N ARG A 199 -14.33 1.16 12.15
CA ARG A 199 -15.56 0.58 12.72
C ARG A 199 -15.63 -0.92 12.51
N ASN A 200 -16.52 -1.60 13.22
CA ASN A 200 -16.79 -3.02 12.99
C ASN A 200 -17.55 -3.18 11.66
N HIS A 201 -16.99 -3.92 10.72
CA HIS A 201 -17.66 -4.24 9.45
C HIS A 201 -17.00 -5.40 8.74
N ARG A 202 -17.75 -6.03 7.83
CA ARG A 202 -17.23 -7.01 6.89
C ARG A 202 -16.54 -6.30 5.74
N VAL A 203 -15.39 -6.83 5.35
CA VAL A 203 -14.57 -6.33 4.25
C VAL A 203 -14.65 -7.28 3.08
N ASP A 204 -14.94 -6.76 1.90
CA ASP A 204 -14.80 -7.44 0.62
C ASP A 204 -14.52 -6.38 -0.43
N LEU A 205 -13.23 -6.18 -0.72
CA LEU A 205 -12.74 -5.15 -1.64
C LEU A 205 -11.80 -5.77 -2.65
N SER A 206 -12.08 -5.56 -3.91
CA SER A 206 -11.21 -5.90 -5.03
C SER A 206 -10.65 -4.62 -5.65
N VAL A 207 -9.34 -4.57 -5.89
CA VAL A 207 -8.63 -3.46 -6.54
C VAL A 207 -7.88 -3.98 -7.73
N ALA A 208 -8.18 -3.48 -8.93
CA ALA A 208 -7.54 -3.91 -10.18
C ALA A 208 -6.37 -3.02 -10.58
N ALA A 209 -6.46 -1.73 -10.30
CA ALA A 209 -5.40 -0.79 -10.65
C ALA A 209 -5.34 0.42 -9.71
N ILE A 210 -4.14 0.97 -9.57
CA ILE A 210 -3.87 2.26 -8.97
C ILE A 210 -3.11 3.09 -10.00
N THR A 211 -3.61 4.28 -10.30
CA THR A 211 -3.00 5.19 -11.27
C THR A 211 -2.66 6.50 -10.59
N LEU A 212 -1.44 6.98 -10.78
CA LEU A 212 -1.03 8.36 -10.46
C LEU A 212 -1.27 9.21 -11.72
N TYR A 213 -1.87 10.38 -11.58
CA TYR A 213 -2.21 11.25 -12.72
C TYR A 213 -1.85 12.69 -12.41
#